data_0a73acb683b698ff01a66c6e9ab5c544
#
_entry.id   0a73acb683b698ff01a66c6e9ab5c544
#
_cell.length_a   1.000
_cell.length_b   1.000
_cell.length_c   1.000
_cell.angle_alpha   90.00
_cell.angle_beta   90.00
_cell.angle_gamma   90.00
#
_symmetry.space_group_name_H-M   'P 1'
#
loop_
_entity.id
_entity.type
_entity.pdbx_description
1 polymer ?
#
loop_
_entity_poly.entity_id
_entity_poly.type
_entity_poly.pdbx_seq_one_letter_code
_entity_poly.pdbx_strand_id
1 'polypeptide(L)'
;MYLPQKPQLCFCGKSCIVREECIGNNRKVCGMKTLKKQIPYILLGATLLLLLGLNIISQDHWLDSDMAAEMIFSRILAGEHQMVSTTNWYYSTEFRVLYTQLIMGPLFRICNNWHVIRTITNLVFYGLMLASYYYFMKPLKVSRRLTVLSSCLLLLPFSETMMTHMQMGNTYMSHVILVLWFFGMYLRLCSGEYSTKRKVSLWIFYVLLAIVCGMSGVRYLLALQCPLVLTSFFYLLGGEEFQSFRGEMTKEHFRSLLSTDRMRYFLYSLAGAFFAVAGYGINVVFISHKYVFQTYGATNFIALYHGVLFDRIQNAVGCLLMLFGYIPDKGFLSLRGIVTMAAFVMLGIYGYVTVKNGKIKQSTGFRSLITLFLKVSFVLNLFVF
;
A
#
# COMPACT_ATOMS: atom_id res chain seq x y z
N MET A 1 -45.05 -39.79 1.72
CA MET A 1 -45.28 -40.24 3.11
C MET A 1 -44.01 -40.95 3.56
N TYR A 2 -43.02 -40.22 4.12
CA TYR A 2 -41.76 -40.79 4.62
C TYR A 2 -41.72 -40.60 6.13
N LEU A 3 -41.64 -41.71 6.84
CA LEU A 3 -41.50 -41.78 8.30
C LEU A 3 -40.06 -41.50 8.72
N PRO A 4 -39.80 -40.76 9.82
CA PRO A 4 -38.45 -40.53 10.32
C PRO A 4 -37.93 -41.76 11.07
N GLN A 5 -36.70 -42.19 10.75
CA GLN A 5 -35.99 -43.24 11.47
C GLN A 5 -35.60 -42.75 12.87
N LYS A 6 -35.92 -43.54 13.88
CA LYS A 6 -35.51 -43.37 15.28
C LYS A 6 -34.02 -43.65 15.45
N PRO A 7 -33.30 -42.90 16.32
CA PRO A 7 -31.92 -43.20 16.66
C PRO A 7 -31.83 -44.51 17.45
N GLN A 8 -31.00 -45.44 17.01
CA GLN A 8 -30.63 -46.67 17.74
C GLN A 8 -29.77 -46.29 18.94
N LEU A 9 -30.29 -46.61 20.13
CA LEU A 9 -29.56 -46.62 21.40
C LEU A 9 -28.66 -47.86 21.43
N CYS A 10 -27.34 -47.68 21.24
CA CYS A 10 -26.37 -48.71 21.57
C CYS A 10 -26.12 -48.71 23.07
N PHE A 11 -26.65 -49.72 23.75
CA PHE A 11 -26.27 -50.11 25.11
C PHE A 11 -24.90 -50.82 25.01
N CYS A 12 -23.82 -50.19 25.46
CA CYS A 12 -22.55 -50.86 25.74
C CYS A 12 -22.15 -50.54 27.17
N GLY A 13 -22.42 -51.50 28.04
CA GLY A 13 -21.88 -51.50 29.40
C GLY A 13 -20.42 -51.89 29.36
N LYS A 14 -19.56 -50.94 29.73
CA LYS A 14 -18.28 -51.10 30.49
C LYS A 14 -17.51 -49.79 30.46
N SER A 15 -17.19 -49.36 31.68
CA SER A 15 -16.18 -48.39 32.10
C SER A 15 -16.31 -46.92 31.69
N CYS A 16 -16.72 -46.10 32.67
CA CYS A 16 -16.68 -44.63 32.68
C CYS A 16 -15.28 -44.02 32.55
N ILE A 17 -14.22 -44.80 32.50
CA ILE A 17 -12.80 -44.28 32.46
C ILE A 17 -12.43 -43.77 31.07
N VAL A 18 -13.03 -44.31 29.99
CA VAL A 18 -12.73 -43.90 28.60
C VAL A 18 -13.33 -42.52 28.26
N ARG A 19 -14.34 -42.07 29.02
CA ARG A 19 -15.04 -40.81 28.72
C ARG A 19 -14.28 -39.56 29.08
N GLU A 20 -13.45 -39.61 30.14
CA GLU A 20 -12.66 -38.43 30.56
C GLU A 20 -11.46 -38.17 29.65
N GLU A 21 -10.79 -39.22 29.16
CA GLU A 21 -9.67 -39.06 28.22
C GLU A 21 -10.13 -38.53 26.82
N CYS A 22 -11.31 -38.99 26.33
CA CYS A 22 -11.86 -38.46 25.09
C CYS A 22 -12.34 -37.01 25.22
N ILE A 23 -12.85 -36.58 26.37
CA ILE A 23 -13.23 -35.18 26.62
C ILE A 23 -12.01 -34.30 26.82
N GLY A 24 -10.96 -34.80 27.50
CA GLY A 24 -9.70 -34.10 27.66
C GLY A 24 -8.94 -33.92 26.34
N ASN A 25 -8.91 -34.93 25.48
CA ASN A 25 -8.25 -34.84 24.17
C ASN A 25 -9.02 -33.94 23.20
N ASN A 26 -10.36 -33.96 23.20
CA ASN A 26 -11.19 -33.05 22.42
C ASN A 26 -11.07 -31.59 22.89
N ARG A 27 -10.93 -31.33 24.20
CA ARG A 27 -10.66 -29.98 24.72
C ARG A 27 -9.29 -29.46 24.31
N LYS A 28 -8.22 -30.29 24.37
CA LYS A 28 -6.88 -29.90 23.89
C LYS A 28 -6.86 -29.63 22.38
N VAL A 29 -7.51 -30.47 21.57
CA VAL A 29 -7.61 -30.28 20.12
C VAL A 29 -8.47 -29.05 19.78
N CYS A 30 -9.53 -28.80 20.52
CA CYS A 30 -10.37 -27.60 20.36
C CYS A 30 -9.60 -26.33 20.77
N GLY A 31 -8.86 -26.37 21.89
CA GLY A 31 -8.01 -25.26 22.33
C GLY A 31 -6.89 -24.93 21.35
N MET A 32 -6.20 -25.94 20.78
CA MET A 32 -5.16 -25.72 19.77
C MET A 32 -5.73 -25.15 18.46
N LYS A 33 -6.92 -25.59 18.02
CA LYS A 33 -7.58 -25.01 16.84
C LYS A 33 -7.98 -23.57 17.07
N THR A 34 -8.40 -23.21 18.26
CA THR A 34 -8.76 -21.84 18.64
C THR A 34 -7.51 -20.95 18.71
N LEU A 35 -6.42 -21.44 19.33
CA LEU A 35 -5.15 -20.72 19.40
C LEU A 35 -4.57 -20.42 18.01
N LYS A 36 -4.54 -21.43 17.11
CA LYS A 36 -4.10 -21.24 15.71
C LYS A 36 -4.94 -20.19 14.96
N LYS A 37 -6.18 -19.97 15.35
CA LYS A 37 -7.01 -18.90 14.77
C LYS A 37 -6.63 -17.52 15.27
N GLN A 38 -6.09 -17.40 16.47
CA GLN A 38 -5.75 -16.12 17.12
C GLN A 38 -4.32 -15.66 16.86
N ILE A 39 -3.38 -16.55 16.44
CA ILE A 39 -1.97 -16.22 16.18
C ILE A 39 -1.81 -14.94 15.33
N PRO A 40 -2.49 -14.75 14.19
CA PRO A 40 -2.31 -13.53 13.39
C PRO A 40 -2.64 -12.25 14.16
N TYR A 41 -3.68 -12.28 14.99
CA TYR A 41 -4.09 -11.12 15.78
C TYR A 41 -3.12 -10.82 16.94
N ILE A 42 -2.58 -11.88 17.57
CA ILE A 42 -1.55 -11.76 18.61
C ILE A 42 -0.28 -11.16 17.99
N LEU A 43 0.13 -11.63 16.81
CA LEU A 43 1.29 -11.08 16.10
C LEU A 43 1.08 -9.61 15.73
N LEU A 44 -0.10 -9.24 15.24
CA LEU A 44 -0.40 -7.83 14.95
C LEU A 44 -0.35 -6.98 16.22
N GLY A 45 -0.95 -7.45 17.32
CA GLY A 45 -0.88 -6.78 18.61
C GLY A 45 0.56 -6.60 19.10
N ALA A 46 1.38 -7.66 19.02
CA ALA A 46 2.80 -7.63 19.36
C ALA A 46 3.59 -6.64 18.48
N THR A 47 3.32 -6.61 17.18
CA THR A 47 3.95 -5.64 16.24
C THR A 47 3.59 -4.20 16.62
N LEU A 48 2.33 -3.91 16.93
CA LEU A 48 1.89 -2.58 17.34
C LEU A 48 2.48 -2.17 18.69
N LEU A 49 2.57 -3.10 19.65
CA LEU A 49 3.23 -2.84 20.93
C LEU A 49 4.74 -2.60 20.77
N LEU A 50 5.40 -3.35 19.89
CA LEU A 50 6.79 -3.11 19.53
C LEU A 50 6.98 -1.70 18.96
N LEU A 51 6.16 -1.30 17.99
CA LEU A 51 6.22 0.03 17.39
C LEU A 51 5.93 1.14 18.41
N LEU A 52 4.96 0.95 19.29
CA LEU A 52 4.69 1.88 20.39
C LEU A 52 5.91 2.01 21.30
N GLY A 53 6.50 0.88 21.73
CA GLY A 53 7.70 0.86 22.56
C GLY A 53 8.88 1.59 21.90
N LEU A 54 9.13 1.34 20.62
CA LEU A 54 10.16 2.02 19.83
C LEU A 54 9.90 3.53 19.74
N ASN A 55 8.64 3.96 19.56
CA ASN A 55 8.28 5.37 19.53
C ASN A 55 8.51 6.08 20.87
N ILE A 56 8.30 5.38 21.99
CA ILE A 56 8.50 5.97 23.32
C ILE A 56 9.98 5.99 23.71
N ILE A 57 10.73 4.92 23.40
CA ILE A 57 12.09 4.72 23.94
C ILE A 57 13.17 5.26 23.00
N SER A 58 12.98 5.13 21.68
CA SER A 58 14.07 5.32 20.70
C SER A 58 13.77 6.42 19.67
N GLN A 59 12.73 7.22 19.84
CA GLN A 59 12.34 8.24 18.86
C GLN A 59 13.47 9.22 18.55
N ASP A 60 14.20 9.68 19.57
CA ASP A 60 15.28 10.65 19.41
C ASP A 60 16.46 10.07 18.62
N HIS A 61 16.69 8.76 18.70
CA HIS A 61 17.71 8.07 17.93
C HIS A 61 17.41 8.08 16.42
N TRP A 62 16.14 8.13 16.04
CA TRP A 62 15.68 8.10 14.65
C TRP A 62 15.36 9.47 14.08
N LEU A 63 15.51 10.53 14.91
CA LEU A 63 15.22 11.90 14.48
C LEU A 63 16.25 12.36 13.45
N ASP A 64 15.78 12.63 12.23
CA ASP A 64 16.56 13.19 11.15
C ASP A 64 16.11 14.62 10.78
N SER A 65 16.80 15.23 9.82
CA SER A 65 16.51 16.59 9.35
C SER A 65 15.09 16.72 8.74
N ASP A 66 14.62 15.69 8.05
CA ASP A 66 13.29 15.70 7.42
C ASP A 66 12.19 15.67 8.47
N MET A 67 12.34 14.80 9.49
CA MET A 67 11.41 14.73 10.62
C MET A 67 11.38 16.03 11.41
N ALA A 68 12.55 16.63 11.67
CA ALA A 68 12.64 17.91 12.36
C ALA A 68 11.99 19.04 11.55
N ALA A 69 12.23 19.09 10.25
CA ALA A 69 11.61 20.06 9.34
C ALA A 69 10.08 19.95 9.32
N GLU A 70 9.53 18.72 9.28
CA GLU A 70 8.09 18.51 9.34
C GLU A 70 7.46 18.99 10.65
N MET A 71 8.14 18.76 11.77
CA MET A 71 7.67 19.20 13.09
C MET A 71 7.72 20.74 13.20
N ILE A 72 8.81 21.39 12.75
CA ILE A 72 8.95 22.84 12.72
C ILE A 72 7.85 23.44 11.83
N PHE A 73 7.66 22.93 10.63
CA PHE A 73 6.61 23.35 9.71
C PHE A 73 5.21 23.27 10.37
N SER A 74 4.91 22.13 11.00
CA SER A 74 3.64 21.94 11.70
C SER A 74 3.46 22.92 12.88
N ARG A 75 4.56 23.25 13.57
CA ARG A 75 4.55 24.26 14.65
C ARG A 75 4.28 25.66 14.13
N ILE A 76 4.88 26.04 12.99
CA ILE A 76 4.62 27.33 12.32
C ILE A 76 3.13 27.41 11.93
N LEU A 77 2.58 26.36 11.26
CA LEU A 77 1.17 26.28 10.90
C LEU A 77 0.24 26.43 12.12
N ALA A 78 0.60 25.81 13.24
CA ALA A 78 -0.15 25.92 14.48
C ALA A 78 -0.19 27.35 15.02
N GLY A 79 0.95 28.07 14.98
CA GLY A 79 1.07 29.47 15.40
C GLY A 79 0.30 30.45 14.48
N GLU A 80 0.27 30.15 13.18
CA GLU A 80 -0.45 30.95 12.19
C GLU A 80 -1.93 30.55 12.03
N HIS A 81 -2.44 29.61 12.81
CA HIS A 81 -3.78 29.05 12.68
C HIS A 81 -4.10 28.47 11.29
N GLN A 82 -3.08 28.08 10.53
CA GLN A 82 -3.19 27.41 9.24
C GLN A 82 -3.25 25.88 9.41
N MET A 83 -3.75 25.16 8.38
CA MET A 83 -3.86 23.70 8.44
C MET A 83 -2.95 22.99 7.42
N VAL A 84 -2.73 23.60 6.27
CA VAL A 84 -2.09 22.91 5.13
C VAL A 84 -0.80 23.58 4.71
N SER A 85 -0.76 24.91 4.67
CA SER A 85 0.33 25.66 4.04
C SER A 85 0.47 27.07 4.59
N THR A 86 1.67 27.62 4.47
CA THR A 86 2.02 29.02 4.78
C THR A 86 3.03 29.56 3.78
N THR A 87 3.04 30.84 3.55
CA THR A 87 4.08 31.53 2.75
C THR A 87 5.39 31.72 3.52
N ASN A 88 5.39 31.49 4.83
CA ASN A 88 6.56 31.62 5.70
C ASN A 88 7.37 30.31 5.79
N TRP A 89 7.25 29.44 4.78
CA TRP A 89 7.98 28.18 4.71
C TRP A 89 8.62 27.99 3.33
N TYR A 90 9.86 27.51 3.36
CA TYR A 90 10.58 27.08 2.16
C TYR A 90 10.33 25.59 1.94
N TYR A 91 9.46 25.27 0.99
CA TYR A 91 9.06 23.90 0.72
C TYR A 91 10.18 23.10 0.08
N SER A 92 10.20 21.80 0.37
CA SER A 92 11.01 20.84 -0.38
C SER A 92 10.47 20.71 -1.83
N THR A 93 10.76 19.62 -2.50
CA THR A 93 10.33 19.39 -3.89
C THR A 93 8.80 19.17 -4.06
N GLU A 94 8.06 19.01 -2.97
CA GLU A 94 6.64 18.64 -3.01
C GLU A 94 5.76 19.47 -2.07
N PHE A 95 4.58 19.78 -2.55
CA PHE A 95 3.51 20.40 -1.75
C PHE A 95 2.59 19.28 -1.22
N ARG A 96 2.75 18.92 0.03
CA ARG A 96 2.03 17.77 0.62
C ARG A 96 0.74 18.22 1.29
N VAL A 97 -0.41 18.01 0.62
CA VAL A 97 -1.73 18.40 1.15
C VAL A 97 -2.20 17.48 2.26
N LEU A 98 -2.19 16.16 2.02
CA LEU A 98 -2.61 15.14 2.99
C LEU A 98 -1.38 14.49 3.62
N TYR A 99 -0.87 15.13 4.69
CA TYR A 99 0.38 14.72 5.28
C TYR A 99 0.39 14.93 6.82
N THR A 100 1.55 14.76 7.48
CA THR A 100 1.72 14.80 8.94
C THR A 100 1.24 16.07 9.60
N GLN A 101 1.37 17.23 8.93
CA GLN A 101 0.95 18.53 9.46
C GLN A 101 -0.54 18.58 9.82
N LEU A 102 -1.40 17.80 9.15
CA LEU A 102 -2.83 17.76 9.47
C LEU A 102 -3.13 17.19 10.86
N ILE A 103 -2.19 16.42 11.41
CA ILE A 103 -2.29 15.85 12.76
C ILE A 103 -1.41 16.65 13.74
N MET A 104 -0.17 16.92 13.37
CA MET A 104 0.78 17.64 14.23
C MET A 104 0.36 19.09 14.49
N GLY A 105 -0.14 19.82 13.47
CA GLY A 105 -0.56 21.21 13.61
C GLY A 105 -1.60 21.40 14.71
N PRO A 106 -2.75 20.71 14.68
CA PRO A 106 -3.71 20.72 15.78
C PRO A 106 -3.13 20.32 17.14
N LEU A 107 -2.25 19.30 17.18
CA LEU A 107 -1.62 18.87 18.42
C LEU A 107 -0.69 19.94 19.00
N PHE A 108 0.05 20.69 18.18
CA PHE A 108 0.88 21.81 18.63
C PHE A 108 0.09 22.98 19.22
N ARG A 109 -1.21 23.07 18.97
CA ARG A 109 -2.08 24.09 19.61
C ARG A 109 -2.44 23.76 21.04
N ILE A 110 -2.36 22.47 21.43
CA ILE A 110 -2.79 21.99 22.74
C ILE A 110 -1.64 21.40 23.57
N CYS A 111 -0.51 21.06 22.93
CA CYS A 111 0.64 20.44 23.58
C CYS A 111 1.94 21.01 23.02
N ASN A 112 2.94 21.26 23.89
CA ASN A 112 4.25 21.73 23.49
C ASN A 112 5.33 20.64 23.52
N ASN A 113 4.97 19.42 23.91
CA ASN A 113 5.92 18.30 23.97
C ASN A 113 6.03 17.63 22.60
N TRP A 114 7.15 17.89 21.93
CA TRP A 114 7.45 17.41 20.57
C TRP A 114 7.46 15.89 20.47
N HIS A 115 8.03 15.22 21.48
CA HIS A 115 8.08 13.76 21.53
C HIS A 115 6.68 13.15 21.57
N VAL A 116 5.80 13.68 22.45
CA VAL A 116 4.41 13.21 22.55
C VAL A 116 3.64 13.45 21.25
N ILE A 117 3.79 14.63 20.64
CA ILE A 117 3.13 14.97 19.38
C ILE A 117 3.55 14.01 18.28
N ARG A 118 4.86 13.72 18.14
CA ARG A 118 5.38 12.78 17.16
C ARG A 118 4.84 11.38 17.41
N THR A 119 4.91 10.89 18.63
CA THR A 119 4.38 9.57 19.01
C THR A 119 2.91 9.41 18.65
N ILE A 120 2.05 10.39 19.01
CA ILE A 120 0.62 10.35 18.67
C ILE A 120 0.44 10.35 17.15
N THR A 121 1.18 11.19 16.42
CA THR A 121 1.11 11.24 14.96
C THR A 121 1.46 9.88 14.35
N ASN A 122 2.55 9.26 14.78
CA ASN A 122 2.97 7.96 14.29
C ASN A 122 1.90 6.87 14.54
N LEU A 123 1.30 6.85 15.74
CA LEU A 123 0.22 5.91 16.06
C LEU A 123 -1.02 6.12 15.18
N VAL A 124 -1.40 7.38 14.92
CA VAL A 124 -2.50 7.68 13.99
C VAL A 124 -2.17 7.17 12.59
N PHE A 125 -0.94 7.37 12.11
CA PHE A 125 -0.51 6.89 10.80
C PHE A 125 -0.49 5.37 10.71
N TYR A 126 -0.10 4.65 11.77
CA TYR A 126 -0.23 3.17 11.80
C TYR A 126 -1.68 2.73 11.71
N GLY A 127 -2.59 3.42 12.40
CA GLY A 127 -4.03 3.19 12.30
C GLY A 127 -4.57 3.44 10.89
N LEU A 128 -4.18 4.56 10.25
CA LEU A 128 -4.56 4.90 8.88
C LEU A 128 -3.99 3.90 7.86
N MET A 129 -2.74 3.45 8.06
CA MET A 129 -2.13 2.42 7.22
C MET A 129 -2.92 1.11 7.28
N LEU A 130 -3.25 0.65 8.48
CA LEU A 130 -4.07 -0.55 8.64
C LEU A 130 -5.46 -0.37 8.01
N ALA A 131 -6.13 0.76 8.26
CA ALA A 131 -7.44 1.04 7.70
C ALA A 131 -7.43 1.06 6.17
N SER A 132 -6.44 1.73 5.55
CA SER A 132 -6.28 1.79 4.10
C SER A 132 -5.96 0.42 3.51
N TYR A 133 -5.12 -0.36 4.19
CA TYR A 133 -4.79 -1.73 3.78
C TYR A 133 -6.00 -2.66 3.83
N TYR A 134 -6.77 -2.65 4.92
CA TYR A 134 -8.03 -3.40 5.01
C TYR A 134 -9.05 -2.95 3.97
N TYR A 135 -9.13 -1.64 3.74
CA TYR A 135 -9.98 -1.08 2.71
C TYR A 135 -9.61 -1.60 1.32
N PHE A 136 -8.31 -1.64 0.99
CA PHE A 136 -7.78 -2.19 -0.26
C PHE A 136 -8.01 -3.71 -0.39
N MET A 137 -7.77 -4.49 0.67
CA MET A 137 -7.86 -5.95 0.64
C MET A 137 -9.28 -6.49 0.54
N LYS A 138 -10.29 -5.72 0.98
CA LYS A 138 -11.69 -6.18 1.04
C LYS A 138 -12.26 -6.61 -0.33
N PRO A 139 -12.11 -5.86 -1.44
CA PRO A 139 -12.58 -6.28 -2.77
C PRO A 139 -11.92 -7.55 -3.30
N LEU A 140 -10.72 -7.88 -2.82
CA LEU A 140 -9.95 -9.05 -3.25
C LEU A 140 -10.47 -10.37 -2.67
N LYS A 141 -11.42 -10.29 -1.73
CA LYS A 141 -12.03 -11.46 -1.06
C LYS A 141 -10.96 -12.40 -0.46
N VAL A 142 -9.84 -11.82 0.04
CA VAL A 142 -8.79 -12.56 0.76
C VAL A 142 -9.28 -12.92 2.15
N SER A 143 -8.85 -14.07 2.67
CA SER A 143 -9.25 -14.48 4.01
C SER A 143 -8.78 -13.47 5.08
N ARG A 144 -9.64 -13.19 6.07
CA ARG A 144 -9.32 -12.22 7.12
C ARG A 144 -8.02 -12.51 7.85
N ARG A 145 -7.70 -13.81 8.07
CA ARG A 145 -6.44 -14.20 8.73
C ARG A 145 -5.22 -13.83 7.91
N LEU A 146 -5.26 -14.09 6.60
CA LEU A 146 -4.17 -13.73 5.71
C LEU A 146 -4.00 -12.21 5.62
N THR A 147 -5.12 -11.46 5.59
CA THR A 147 -5.08 -9.99 5.63
C THR A 147 -4.44 -9.47 6.92
N VAL A 148 -4.78 -10.06 8.09
CA VAL A 148 -4.14 -9.67 9.37
C VAL A 148 -2.66 -10.03 9.39
N LEU A 149 -2.29 -11.23 8.93
CA LEU A 149 -0.89 -11.67 8.89
C LEU A 149 -0.04 -10.78 7.97
N SER A 150 -0.56 -10.46 6.78
CA SER A 150 0.14 -9.57 5.85
C SER A 150 0.22 -8.12 6.35
N SER A 151 -0.74 -7.66 7.17
CA SER A 151 -0.64 -6.35 7.82
C SER A 151 0.47 -6.28 8.88
N CYS A 152 0.80 -7.41 9.52
CA CYS A 152 1.99 -7.48 10.39
C CYS A 152 3.28 -7.23 9.58
N LEU A 153 3.41 -7.87 8.41
CA LEU A 153 4.57 -7.65 7.53
C LEU A 153 4.66 -6.20 7.03
N LEU A 154 3.52 -5.56 6.78
CA LEU A 154 3.46 -4.16 6.35
C LEU A 154 3.96 -3.20 7.43
N LEU A 155 3.76 -3.53 8.71
CA LEU A 155 4.16 -2.68 9.84
C LEU A 155 5.46 -3.13 10.52
N LEU A 156 5.97 -4.33 10.24
CA LEU A 156 7.15 -4.85 10.93
C LEU A 156 8.41 -4.04 10.59
N PRO A 157 9.15 -3.53 11.60
CA PRO A 157 10.36 -2.75 11.38
C PRO A 157 11.55 -3.66 11.04
N PHE A 158 11.65 -4.11 9.80
CA PHE A 158 12.69 -5.07 9.40
C PHE A 158 13.96 -4.41 8.84
N SER A 159 13.96 -3.11 8.55
CA SER A 159 15.13 -2.38 8.11
C SER A 159 15.21 -0.99 8.70
N GLU A 160 16.41 -0.43 8.74
CA GLU A 160 16.67 0.96 9.17
C GLU A 160 15.94 1.95 8.27
N THR A 161 16.06 1.78 6.96
CA THR A 161 15.37 2.60 5.96
C THR A 161 13.85 2.60 6.19
N MET A 162 13.26 1.43 6.50
CA MET A 162 11.84 1.36 6.79
C MET A 162 11.48 2.04 8.09
N MET A 163 12.31 1.91 9.14
CA MET A 163 12.12 2.64 10.39
C MET A 163 12.13 4.13 10.17
N THR A 164 13.19 4.66 9.54
CA THR A 164 13.38 6.11 9.37
C THR A 164 12.29 6.71 8.47
N HIS A 165 12.08 6.17 7.29
CA HIS A 165 11.21 6.82 6.29
C HIS A 165 9.73 6.45 6.37
N MET A 166 9.41 5.29 6.94
CA MET A 166 8.02 4.82 7.03
C MET A 166 7.45 4.94 8.44
N GLN A 167 8.16 4.41 9.44
CA GLN A 167 7.56 4.22 10.76
C GLN A 167 7.80 5.38 11.71
N MET A 168 9.00 5.91 11.79
CA MET A 168 9.33 7.06 12.65
C MET A 168 9.13 8.38 11.92
N GLY A 169 9.61 8.48 10.68
CA GLY A 169 9.54 9.68 9.86
C GLY A 169 8.17 9.93 9.26
N ASN A 170 7.41 8.88 8.93
CA ASN A 170 6.18 8.95 8.13
C ASN A 170 6.34 9.63 6.77
N THR A 171 7.57 9.87 6.31
CA THR A 171 7.86 10.59 5.07
C THR A 171 7.16 9.97 3.87
N TYR A 172 7.13 8.64 3.80
CA TYR A 172 6.46 7.90 2.72
C TYR A 172 5.19 7.17 3.16
N MET A 173 4.89 7.08 4.45
CA MET A 173 3.72 6.34 4.93
C MET A 173 2.41 6.96 4.43
N SER A 174 2.30 8.29 4.41
CA SER A 174 1.15 9.00 3.84
C SER A 174 0.93 8.65 2.36
N HIS A 175 2.02 8.53 1.58
CA HIS A 175 1.94 8.14 0.17
C HIS A 175 1.37 6.73 0.01
N VAL A 176 1.86 5.77 0.80
CA VAL A 176 1.36 4.37 0.76
C VAL A 176 -0.11 4.30 1.17
N ILE A 177 -0.51 5.03 2.23
CA ILE A 177 -1.91 5.13 2.67
C ILE A 177 -2.80 5.63 1.54
N LEU A 178 -2.41 6.72 0.87
CA LEU A 178 -3.19 7.32 -0.22
C LEU A 178 -3.27 6.40 -1.44
N VAL A 179 -2.15 5.73 -1.80
CA VAL A 179 -2.11 4.73 -2.88
C VAL A 179 -3.06 3.57 -2.59
N LEU A 180 -3.01 3.00 -1.38
CA LEU A 180 -3.90 1.90 -0.99
C LEU A 180 -5.36 2.33 -0.98
N TRP A 181 -5.66 3.52 -0.50
CA TRP A 181 -7.03 4.05 -0.47
C TRP A 181 -7.55 4.31 -1.87
N PHE A 182 -6.77 5.00 -2.70
CA PHE A 182 -7.11 5.28 -4.09
C PHE A 182 -7.38 3.99 -4.88
N PHE A 183 -6.45 3.03 -4.79
CA PHE A 183 -6.60 1.76 -5.47
C PHE A 183 -7.79 0.94 -4.94
N GLY A 184 -8.02 0.98 -3.62
CA GLY A 184 -9.22 0.38 -3.02
C GLY A 184 -10.53 0.98 -3.51
N MET A 185 -10.59 2.31 -3.77
CA MET A 185 -11.75 2.97 -4.40
C MET A 185 -11.90 2.57 -5.87
N TYR A 186 -10.80 2.57 -6.62
CA TYR A 186 -10.77 2.11 -8.01
C TYR A 186 -11.35 0.69 -8.16
N LEU A 187 -10.90 -0.27 -7.36
CA LEU A 187 -11.44 -1.63 -7.39
C LEU A 187 -12.93 -1.70 -7.09
N ARG A 188 -13.43 -0.84 -6.18
CA ARG A 188 -14.88 -0.77 -5.86
C ARG A 188 -15.69 -0.17 -6.99
N LEU A 189 -15.20 0.87 -7.66
CA LEU A 189 -15.83 1.42 -8.85
C LEU A 189 -15.92 0.37 -9.95
N CYS A 190 -14.86 -0.44 -10.10
CA CYS A 190 -14.80 -1.53 -11.07
C CYS A 190 -15.71 -2.71 -10.74
N SER A 191 -15.99 -3.02 -9.47
CA SER A 191 -16.74 -4.22 -9.06
C SER A 191 -18.19 -4.26 -9.51
N GLY A 192 -18.79 -3.11 -9.80
CA GLY A 192 -20.19 -3.04 -10.20
C GLY A 192 -21.24 -3.36 -9.10
N GLU A 193 -20.82 -3.82 -7.92
CA GLU A 193 -21.66 -4.35 -6.85
C GLU A 193 -22.43 -3.30 -6.02
N TYR A 194 -22.25 -2.00 -6.28
CA TYR A 194 -22.81 -0.93 -5.46
C TYR A 194 -24.04 -0.27 -6.09
N SER A 195 -24.96 0.19 -5.23
CA SER A 195 -26.10 1.02 -5.67
C SER A 195 -25.64 2.31 -6.33
N THR A 196 -26.47 2.90 -7.20
CA THR A 196 -26.15 4.12 -7.94
C THR A 196 -25.70 5.27 -7.03
N LYS A 197 -26.42 5.52 -5.93
CA LYS A 197 -26.07 6.57 -4.96
C LYS A 197 -24.67 6.37 -4.38
N ARG A 198 -24.34 5.15 -4.01
CA ARG A 198 -23.03 4.81 -3.44
C ARG A 198 -21.91 4.89 -4.47
N LYS A 199 -22.18 4.52 -5.74
CA LYS A 199 -21.22 4.68 -6.84
C LYS A 199 -20.92 6.16 -7.09
N VAL A 200 -21.93 7.02 -7.12
CA VAL A 200 -21.73 8.46 -7.31
C VAL A 200 -20.88 9.04 -6.17
N SER A 201 -21.21 8.76 -4.92
CA SER A 201 -20.40 9.19 -3.78
C SER A 201 -18.97 8.71 -3.88
N LEU A 202 -18.75 7.42 -4.18
CA LEU A 202 -17.42 6.84 -4.35
C LEU A 202 -16.64 7.49 -5.50
N TRP A 203 -17.33 7.82 -6.60
CA TRP A 203 -16.76 8.52 -7.74
C TRP A 203 -16.31 9.94 -7.37
N ILE A 204 -17.13 10.69 -6.64
CA ILE A 204 -16.76 12.03 -6.17
C ILE A 204 -15.50 11.97 -5.30
N PHE A 205 -15.44 11.06 -4.32
CA PHE A 205 -14.25 10.88 -3.48
C PHE A 205 -13.02 10.43 -4.27
N TYR A 206 -13.20 9.57 -5.26
CA TYR A 206 -12.13 9.11 -6.15
C TYR A 206 -11.52 10.26 -6.94
N VAL A 207 -12.37 11.12 -7.53
CA VAL A 207 -11.95 12.31 -8.28
C VAL A 207 -11.26 13.32 -7.37
N LEU A 208 -11.85 13.65 -6.22
CA LEU A 208 -11.25 14.57 -5.26
C LEU A 208 -9.88 14.08 -4.78
N LEU A 209 -9.76 12.80 -4.47
CA LEU A 209 -8.48 12.23 -4.06
C LEU A 209 -7.45 12.25 -5.20
N ALA A 210 -7.87 11.99 -6.45
CA ALA A 210 -6.98 12.09 -7.61
C ALA A 210 -6.43 13.52 -7.76
N ILE A 211 -7.28 14.54 -7.67
CA ILE A 211 -6.89 15.95 -7.74
C ILE A 211 -5.89 16.28 -6.61
N VAL A 212 -6.21 15.92 -5.36
CA VAL A 212 -5.34 16.20 -4.21
C VAL A 212 -3.99 15.49 -4.31
N CYS A 213 -3.98 14.24 -4.79
CA CYS A 213 -2.73 13.52 -5.06
C CYS A 213 -1.90 14.23 -6.15
N GLY A 214 -2.55 14.70 -7.22
CA GLY A 214 -1.86 15.47 -8.27
C GLY A 214 -1.33 16.82 -7.76
N MET A 215 -2.09 17.54 -6.95
CA MET A 215 -1.65 18.78 -6.32
C MET A 215 -0.39 18.60 -5.45
N SER A 216 -0.19 17.41 -4.89
CA SER A 216 0.98 17.08 -4.08
C SER A 216 2.26 16.86 -4.90
N GLY A 217 2.19 16.86 -6.24
CA GLY A 217 3.35 16.74 -7.11
C GLY A 217 3.30 15.56 -8.07
N VAL A 218 4.38 15.37 -8.83
CA VAL A 218 4.45 14.36 -9.91
C VAL A 218 4.55 12.92 -9.40
N ARG A 219 4.95 12.72 -8.14
CA ARG A 219 5.23 11.38 -7.58
C ARG A 219 4.04 10.43 -7.68
N TYR A 220 2.83 10.89 -7.36
CA TYR A 220 1.62 10.06 -7.50
C TYR A 220 1.26 9.74 -8.95
N LEU A 221 1.59 10.63 -9.88
CA LEU A 221 1.40 10.36 -11.32
C LEU A 221 2.29 9.19 -11.76
N LEU A 222 3.55 9.20 -11.36
CA LEU A 222 4.53 8.19 -11.75
C LEU A 222 4.35 6.87 -10.98
N ALA A 223 4.16 6.94 -9.66
CA ALA A 223 4.10 5.74 -8.81
C ALA A 223 2.74 5.03 -8.82
N LEU A 224 1.63 5.73 -9.13
CA LEU A 224 0.28 5.17 -9.08
C LEU A 224 -0.45 5.26 -10.42
N GLN A 225 -0.61 6.47 -10.99
CA GLN A 225 -1.52 6.66 -12.12
C GLN A 225 -0.96 6.04 -13.40
N CYS A 226 0.30 6.28 -13.71
CA CYS A 226 0.95 5.72 -14.89
C CYS A 226 0.95 4.17 -14.86
N PRO A 227 1.42 3.49 -13.78
CA PRO A 227 1.30 2.05 -13.67
C PRO A 227 -0.15 1.53 -13.78
N LEU A 228 -1.12 2.25 -13.21
CA LEU A 228 -2.52 1.82 -13.21
C LEU A 228 -3.14 1.91 -14.62
N VAL A 229 -2.86 2.99 -15.36
CA VAL A 229 -3.32 3.15 -16.74
C VAL A 229 -2.68 2.10 -17.63
N LEU A 230 -1.36 1.91 -17.57
CA LEU A 230 -0.67 0.90 -18.36
C LEU A 230 -1.16 -0.51 -18.05
N THR A 231 -1.36 -0.81 -16.76
CA THR A 231 -1.89 -2.11 -16.34
C THR A 231 -3.28 -2.37 -16.91
N SER A 232 -4.19 -1.41 -16.79
CA SER A 232 -5.56 -1.55 -17.27
C SER A 232 -5.61 -1.59 -18.80
N PHE A 233 -4.72 -0.89 -19.46
CA PHE A 233 -4.54 -0.95 -20.93
C PHE A 233 -4.04 -2.34 -21.37
N PHE A 234 -2.97 -2.87 -20.79
CA PHE A 234 -2.50 -4.23 -21.10
C PHE A 234 -3.54 -5.29 -20.75
N TYR A 235 -4.31 -5.09 -19.68
CA TYR A 235 -5.39 -5.98 -19.30
C TYR A 235 -6.53 -5.96 -20.34
N LEU A 236 -6.83 -4.79 -20.92
CA LEU A 236 -7.78 -4.63 -22.01
C LEU A 236 -7.29 -5.35 -23.27
N LEU A 237 -6.03 -5.12 -23.69
CA LEU A 237 -5.44 -5.75 -24.88
C LEU A 237 -5.38 -7.28 -24.79
N GLY A 238 -5.22 -7.83 -23.58
CA GLY A 238 -5.22 -9.28 -23.33
C GLY A 238 -6.61 -9.93 -23.36
N GLY A 239 -7.69 -9.18 -23.61
CA GLY A 239 -9.06 -9.68 -23.70
C GLY A 239 -9.36 -10.37 -25.02
N GLU A 240 -10.14 -11.45 -24.97
CA GLU A 240 -10.59 -12.14 -26.18
C GLU A 240 -11.43 -11.20 -27.06
N GLU A 241 -12.21 -10.35 -26.43
CA GLU A 241 -12.99 -9.32 -27.12
C GLU A 241 -12.11 -8.35 -27.91
N PHE A 242 -10.93 -7.98 -27.39
CA PHE A 242 -9.99 -7.12 -28.09
C PHE A 242 -9.20 -7.88 -29.16
N GLN A 243 -8.86 -9.15 -28.92
CA GLN A 243 -8.13 -9.98 -29.89
C GLN A 243 -8.98 -10.32 -31.12
N SER A 244 -10.31 -10.43 -30.98
CA SER A 244 -11.22 -10.60 -32.11
C SER A 244 -11.30 -9.38 -33.01
N PHE A 245 -10.81 -8.21 -32.56
CA PHE A 245 -10.79 -6.95 -33.32
C PHE A 245 -9.66 -6.81 -34.35
N ARG A 246 -8.86 -7.82 -34.60
CA ARG A 246 -7.83 -7.76 -35.67
C ARG A 246 -8.39 -7.61 -37.09
N GLY A 247 -9.71 -7.53 -37.26
CA GLY A 247 -10.42 -7.17 -38.45
C GLY A 247 -10.93 -5.74 -38.48
N GLU A 248 -11.83 -5.40 -39.39
CA GLU A 248 -12.41 -4.05 -39.51
C GLU A 248 -13.23 -3.65 -38.28
N MET A 249 -12.94 -2.46 -37.75
CA MET A 249 -13.59 -1.90 -36.56
C MET A 249 -14.96 -1.31 -36.95
N THR A 250 -16.04 -2.09 -36.81
CA THR A 250 -17.40 -1.58 -36.97
C THR A 250 -17.90 -0.83 -35.75
N LYS A 251 -18.89 0.07 -35.90
CA LYS A 251 -19.51 0.81 -34.79
C LYS A 251 -20.12 -0.13 -33.74
N GLU A 252 -20.64 -1.27 -34.15
CA GLU A 252 -21.24 -2.27 -33.27
C GLU A 252 -20.18 -2.96 -32.39
N HIS A 253 -19.05 -3.31 -32.96
CA HIS A 253 -17.92 -3.84 -32.23
C HIS A 253 -17.40 -2.84 -31.20
N PHE A 254 -17.21 -1.58 -31.55
CA PHE A 254 -16.78 -0.55 -30.61
C PHE A 254 -17.78 -0.38 -29.44
N ARG A 255 -19.09 -0.45 -29.73
CA ARG A 255 -20.13 -0.39 -28.69
C ARG A 255 -20.09 -1.61 -27.77
N SER A 256 -19.85 -2.80 -28.29
CA SER A 256 -19.71 -4.03 -27.49
C SER A 256 -18.47 -3.96 -26.60
N LEU A 257 -17.34 -3.45 -27.11
CA LEU A 257 -16.10 -3.24 -26.32
C LEU A 257 -16.32 -2.27 -25.17
N LEU A 258 -17.03 -1.16 -25.41
CA LEU A 258 -17.36 -0.17 -24.35
C LEU A 258 -18.18 -0.77 -23.20
N SER A 259 -18.95 -1.83 -23.46
CA SER A 259 -19.75 -2.51 -22.43
C SER A 259 -18.97 -3.52 -21.61
N THR A 260 -17.73 -3.84 -21.97
CA THR A 260 -16.91 -4.83 -21.25
C THR A 260 -16.38 -4.31 -19.92
N ASP A 261 -16.22 -5.23 -18.97
CA ASP A 261 -15.61 -4.91 -17.66
C ASP A 261 -14.18 -4.39 -17.81
N ARG A 262 -13.42 -4.92 -18.80
CA ARG A 262 -12.03 -4.52 -19.06
C ARG A 262 -11.93 -3.09 -19.54
N MET A 263 -12.84 -2.66 -20.43
CA MET A 263 -12.92 -1.26 -20.88
C MET A 263 -13.30 -0.33 -19.70
N ARG A 264 -14.23 -0.75 -18.87
CA ARG A 264 -14.60 0.01 -17.65
C ARG A 264 -13.39 0.22 -16.74
N TYR A 265 -12.55 -0.79 -16.54
CA TYR A 265 -11.32 -0.67 -15.74
C TYR A 265 -10.37 0.36 -16.36
N PHE A 266 -10.20 0.30 -17.68
CA PHE A 266 -9.35 1.25 -18.39
C PHE A 266 -9.91 2.69 -18.31
N LEU A 267 -11.20 2.89 -18.52
CA LEU A 267 -11.82 4.22 -18.45
C LEU A 267 -11.73 4.84 -17.04
N TYR A 268 -11.92 4.06 -15.97
CA TYR A 268 -11.74 4.58 -14.62
C TYR A 268 -10.28 4.91 -14.30
N SER A 269 -9.32 4.15 -14.82
CA SER A 269 -7.90 4.49 -14.64
C SER A 269 -7.52 5.76 -15.40
N LEU A 270 -7.99 5.92 -16.65
CA LEU A 270 -7.81 7.15 -17.43
C LEU A 270 -8.42 8.37 -16.73
N ALA A 271 -9.64 8.24 -16.23
CA ALA A 271 -10.27 9.33 -15.50
C ALA A 271 -9.48 9.70 -14.22
N GLY A 272 -9.01 8.72 -13.46
CA GLY A 272 -8.13 8.97 -12.31
C GLY A 272 -6.86 9.72 -12.71
N ALA A 273 -6.21 9.29 -13.79
CA ALA A 273 -5.02 9.94 -14.32
C ALA A 273 -5.32 11.37 -14.81
N PHE A 274 -6.42 11.57 -15.53
CA PHE A 274 -6.84 12.89 -15.99
C PHE A 274 -7.03 13.89 -14.85
N PHE A 275 -7.76 13.49 -13.80
CA PHE A 275 -7.97 14.36 -12.64
C PHE A 275 -6.70 14.56 -11.80
N ALA A 276 -5.81 13.58 -11.73
CA ALA A 276 -4.51 13.76 -11.10
C ALA A 276 -3.61 14.71 -11.91
N VAL A 277 -3.61 14.64 -13.25
CA VAL A 277 -2.92 15.61 -14.11
C VAL A 277 -3.52 17.01 -13.95
N ALA A 278 -4.85 17.14 -13.86
CA ALA A 278 -5.49 18.41 -13.56
C ALA A 278 -5.04 18.97 -12.21
N GLY A 279 -4.97 18.13 -11.18
CA GLY A 279 -4.41 18.50 -9.87
C GLY A 279 -2.95 18.95 -9.95
N TYR A 280 -2.12 18.25 -10.74
CA TYR A 280 -0.75 18.67 -10.99
C TYR A 280 -0.68 20.00 -11.76
N GLY A 281 -1.58 20.24 -12.71
CA GLY A 281 -1.73 21.53 -13.36
C GLY A 281 -2.02 22.67 -12.36
N ILE A 282 -2.89 22.43 -11.36
CA ILE A 282 -3.12 23.38 -10.25
C ILE A 282 -1.82 23.62 -9.47
N ASN A 283 -1.03 22.57 -9.20
CA ASN A 283 0.25 22.72 -8.55
C ASN A 283 1.19 23.63 -9.34
N VAL A 284 1.36 23.37 -10.62
CA VAL A 284 2.30 24.11 -11.50
C VAL A 284 1.86 25.56 -11.70
N VAL A 285 0.54 25.80 -11.91
CA VAL A 285 0.03 27.13 -12.27
C VAL A 285 -0.19 28.02 -11.04
N PHE A 286 -0.65 27.46 -9.92
CA PHE A 286 -1.04 28.28 -8.76
C PHE A 286 -0.11 28.08 -7.56
N ILE A 287 0.18 26.81 -7.18
CA ILE A 287 0.90 26.51 -5.95
C ILE A 287 2.37 26.92 -6.10
N SER A 288 3.02 26.53 -7.19
CA SER A 288 4.43 26.84 -7.45
C SER A 288 4.70 28.35 -7.58
N HIS A 289 3.71 29.17 -7.95
CA HIS A 289 3.83 30.63 -8.01
C HIS A 289 3.57 31.31 -6.67
N LYS A 290 2.80 30.65 -5.78
CA LYS A 290 2.46 31.22 -4.47
C LYS A 290 3.48 30.91 -3.40
N TYR A 291 4.15 29.76 -3.48
CA TYR A 291 5.07 29.27 -2.46
C TYR A 291 6.48 29.10 -3.03
N VAL A 292 7.49 29.21 -2.17
CA VAL A 292 8.88 29.02 -2.55
C VAL A 292 9.25 27.56 -2.36
N PHE A 293 9.77 26.94 -3.43
CA PHE A 293 10.20 25.54 -3.45
C PHE A 293 11.68 25.41 -3.65
N GLN A 294 12.28 24.38 -3.03
CA GLN A 294 13.64 23.98 -3.28
C GLN A 294 13.75 23.37 -4.69
N THR A 295 14.54 24.02 -5.54
CA THR A 295 14.85 23.48 -6.87
C THR A 295 16.07 22.58 -6.77
N TYR A 296 15.84 21.26 -6.84
CA TYR A 296 16.94 20.33 -7.06
C TYR A 296 17.24 20.28 -8.56
N GLY A 297 18.45 20.63 -8.97
CA GLY A 297 18.94 20.39 -10.33
C GLY A 297 19.18 18.90 -10.64
N ALA A 298 18.45 18.02 -9.98
CA ALA A 298 18.76 16.60 -9.85
C ALA A 298 18.06 15.67 -10.84
N THR A 299 17.24 16.17 -11.74
CA THR A 299 16.59 15.35 -12.78
C THR A 299 17.34 15.45 -14.11
N ASN A 300 18.63 15.17 -14.10
CA ASN A 300 19.37 14.97 -15.33
C ASN A 300 19.19 13.51 -15.76
N PHE A 301 18.68 13.30 -16.97
CA PHE A 301 18.75 11.99 -17.62
C PHE A 301 20.21 11.55 -17.67
N ILE A 302 20.51 10.39 -17.09
CA ILE A 302 21.87 9.86 -17.09
C ILE A 302 22.22 9.50 -18.53
N ALA A 303 23.24 10.13 -19.05
CA ALA A 303 23.77 9.79 -20.35
C ALA A 303 24.37 8.37 -20.28
N LEU A 304 23.75 7.41 -20.98
CA LEU A 304 24.10 5.98 -20.96
C LEU A 304 25.55 5.66 -21.36
N TYR A 305 26.23 6.61 -22.01
CA TYR A 305 27.57 6.44 -22.58
C TYR A 305 28.74 6.85 -21.62
N HIS A 306 28.46 7.31 -20.40
CA HIS A 306 29.52 7.78 -19.50
C HIS A 306 30.02 6.75 -18.45
N GLY A 307 29.77 5.46 -18.64
CA GLY A 307 30.21 4.40 -17.72
C GLY A 307 29.49 4.39 -16.37
N VAL A 308 28.69 5.40 -16.08
CA VAL A 308 27.96 5.59 -14.80
C VAL A 308 26.77 4.63 -14.65
N LEU A 309 26.32 4.00 -15.74
CA LEU A 309 25.17 3.11 -15.72
C LEU A 309 25.37 1.89 -14.78
N PHE A 310 26.56 1.29 -14.83
CA PHE A 310 26.89 0.13 -14.00
C PHE A 310 26.86 0.50 -12.51
N ASP A 311 27.47 1.62 -12.14
CA ASP A 311 27.47 2.13 -10.75
C ASP A 311 26.05 2.44 -10.27
N ARG A 312 25.19 2.96 -11.14
CA ARG A 312 23.78 3.23 -10.82
C ARG A 312 22.98 1.94 -10.61
N ILE A 313 23.19 0.94 -11.46
CA ILE A 313 22.56 -0.39 -11.29
C ILE A 313 23.04 -1.00 -9.97
N GLN A 314 24.35 -0.95 -9.68
CA GLN A 314 24.91 -1.47 -8.43
C GLN A 314 24.31 -0.75 -7.22
N ASN A 315 24.20 0.59 -7.26
CA ASN A 315 23.60 1.38 -6.21
C ASN A 315 22.09 1.05 -6.04
N ALA A 316 21.34 0.91 -7.14
CA ALA A 316 19.94 0.51 -7.08
C ALA A 316 19.74 -0.87 -6.44
N VAL A 317 20.59 -1.85 -6.80
CA VAL A 317 20.60 -3.16 -6.16
C VAL A 317 20.98 -3.06 -4.69
N GLY A 318 21.97 -2.26 -4.35
CA GLY A 318 22.38 -1.99 -2.97
C GLY A 318 21.23 -1.39 -2.14
N CYS A 319 20.56 -0.36 -2.66
CA CYS A 319 19.40 0.24 -2.01
C CYS A 319 18.25 -0.77 -1.82
N LEU A 320 18.00 -1.62 -2.81
CA LEU A 320 17.01 -2.69 -2.71
C LEU A 320 17.38 -3.70 -1.60
N LEU A 321 18.66 -4.10 -1.50
CA LEU A 321 19.14 -4.96 -0.43
C LEU A 321 18.99 -4.31 0.95
N MET A 322 19.33 -3.03 1.07
CA MET A 322 19.17 -2.27 2.33
C MET A 322 17.70 -2.14 2.75
N LEU A 323 16.77 -2.02 1.79
CA LEU A 323 15.34 -2.01 2.09
C LEU A 323 14.88 -3.29 2.80
N PHE A 324 15.53 -4.43 2.51
CA PHE A 324 15.26 -5.72 3.18
C PHE A 324 16.15 -5.97 4.41
N GLY A 325 16.90 -4.98 4.88
CA GLY A 325 17.65 -5.03 6.13
C GLY A 325 19.13 -5.40 5.98
N TYR A 326 19.66 -5.43 4.75
CA TYR A 326 21.10 -5.59 4.53
C TYR A 326 21.88 -4.39 5.06
N ILE A 327 22.97 -4.66 5.76
CA ILE A 327 23.91 -3.65 6.24
C ILE A 327 25.26 -3.91 5.55
N PRO A 328 25.74 -3.03 4.68
CA PRO A 328 26.98 -3.25 3.90
C PRO A 328 28.19 -3.60 4.77
N ASP A 329 28.37 -2.89 5.89
CA ASP A 329 29.53 -3.04 6.78
C ASP A 329 29.57 -4.40 7.50
N LYS A 330 28.46 -5.12 7.61
CA LYS A 330 28.38 -6.41 8.29
C LYS A 330 28.48 -7.61 7.35
N GLY A 331 28.47 -7.37 6.06
CA GLY A 331 28.58 -8.42 5.03
C GLY A 331 27.40 -9.39 4.97
N PHE A 332 27.41 -10.24 3.93
CA PHE A 332 26.32 -11.19 3.64
C PHE A 332 26.22 -12.35 4.64
N LEU A 333 27.31 -12.72 5.31
CA LEU A 333 27.33 -13.83 6.27
C LEU A 333 26.86 -13.42 7.69
N SER A 334 26.58 -12.15 7.92
CA SER A 334 25.94 -11.72 9.15
C SER A 334 24.49 -12.25 9.23
N LEU A 335 23.94 -12.37 10.44
CA LEU A 335 22.55 -12.80 10.63
C LEU A 335 21.57 -11.98 9.78
N ARG A 336 21.76 -10.64 9.72
CA ARG A 336 20.93 -9.75 8.90
C ARG A 336 21.18 -10.00 7.40
N GLY A 337 22.42 -10.20 6.97
CA GLY A 337 22.74 -10.55 5.60
C GLY A 337 22.06 -11.87 5.16
N ILE A 338 22.12 -12.91 5.99
CA ILE A 338 21.45 -14.19 5.73
C ILE A 338 19.92 -14.01 5.62
N VAL A 339 19.29 -13.26 6.55
CA VAL A 339 17.85 -13.00 6.52
C VAL A 339 17.46 -12.22 5.25
N THR A 340 18.26 -11.22 4.86
CA THR A 340 18.05 -10.44 3.63
C THR A 340 18.13 -11.32 2.39
N MET A 341 19.17 -12.17 2.30
CA MET A 341 19.34 -13.10 1.18
C MET A 341 18.19 -14.11 1.11
N ALA A 342 17.73 -14.62 2.26
CA ALA A 342 16.56 -15.49 2.33
C ALA A 342 15.29 -14.78 1.83
N ALA A 343 15.07 -13.51 2.22
CA ALA A 343 13.95 -12.71 1.74
C ALA A 343 14.01 -12.51 0.22
N PHE A 344 15.19 -12.24 -0.35
CA PHE A 344 15.38 -12.14 -1.81
C PHE A 344 15.12 -13.44 -2.55
N VAL A 345 15.61 -14.58 -2.03
CA VAL A 345 15.32 -15.88 -2.61
C VAL A 345 13.81 -16.16 -2.58
N MET A 346 13.13 -15.87 -1.47
CA MET A 346 11.67 -16.01 -1.37
C MET A 346 10.94 -15.10 -2.37
N LEU A 347 11.38 -13.85 -2.52
CA LEU A 347 10.82 -12.92 -3.51
C LEU A 347 11.03 -13.42 -4.94
N GLY A 348 12.22 -13.96 -5.24
CA GLY A 348 12.54 -14.58 -6.52
C GLY A 348 11.65 -15.81 -6.81
N ILE A 349 11.48 -16.70 -5.83
CA ILE A 349 10.58 -17.86 -5.93
C ILE A 349 9.14 -17.37 -6.16
N TYR A 350 8.66 -16.39 -5.40
CA TYR A 350 7.34 -15.83 -5.58
C TYR A 350 7.16 -15.21 -6.97
N GLY A 351 8.15 -14.44 -7.44
CA GLY A 351 8.17 -13.89 -8.79
C GLY A 351 8.11 -14.99 -9.86
N TYR A 352 8.95 -16.00 -9.75
CA TYR A 352 8.98 -17.17 -10.65
C TYR A 352 7.62 -17.89 -10.69
N VAL A 353 7.08 -18.24 -9.51
CA VAL A 353 5.77 -18.91 -9.40
C VAL A 353 4.66 -18.03 -10.00
N THR A 354 4.71 -16.73 -9.77
CA THR A 354 3.74 -15.77 -10.31
C THR A 354 3.83 -15.70 -11.84
N VAL A 355 5.05 -15.72 -12.40
CA VAL A 355 5.25 -15.75 -13.86
C VAL A 355 4.83 -17.09 -14.46
N LYS A 356 5.23 -18.22 -13.84
CA LYS A 356 4.91 -19.58 -14.31
C LYS A 356 3.40 -19.87 -14.28
N ASN A 357 2.74 -19.50 -13.19
CA ASN A 357 1.28 -19.70 -13.03
C ASN A 357 0.47 -18.59 -13.71
N GLY A 358 1.13 -17.52 -14.12
CA GLY A 358 0.53 -16.35 -14.76
C GLY A 358 0.24 -16.54 -16.24
N LYS A 359 -0.29 -17.72 -16.65
CA LYS A 359 -1.10 -17.77 -17.87
C LYS A 359 -2.33 -16.92 -17.62
N ILE A 360 -2.19 -15.63 -17.90
CA ILE A 360 -3.20 -14.56 -17.78
C ILE A 360 -4.49 -14.92 -18.54
N LYS A 361 -4.43 -15.95 -19.37
CA LYS A 361 -5.53 -16.39 -20.25
C LYS A 361 -6.81 -16.84 -19.54
N GLN A 362 -6.81 -17.15 -18.26
CA GLN A 362 -7.98 -17.77 -17.61
C GLN A 362 -8.41 -17.20 -16.25
N SER A 363 -7.66 -16.29 -15.63
CA SER A 363 -8.13 -15.69 -14.38
C SER A 363 -8.76 -14.33 -14.66
N THR A 364 -10.05 -14.34 -14.87
CA THR A 364 -10.88 -13.14 -14.91
C THR A 364 -11.01 -12.59 -13.49
N GLY A 365 -10.63 -11.32 -13.26
CA GLY A 365 -10.90 -10.66 -11.99
C GLY A 365 -9.76 -9.81 -11.42
N PHE A 366 -10.01 -9.19 -10.29
CA PHE A 366 -9.11 -8.24 -9.62
C PHE A 366 -7.72 -8.79 -9.27
N ARG A 367 -7.61 -10.11 -9.00
CA ARG A 367 -6.31 -10.74 -8.70
C ARG A 367 -5.34 -10.66 -9.87
N SER A 368 -5.82 -10.91 -11.09
CA SER A 368 -5.00 -10.78 -12.32
C SER A 368 -4.59 -9.35 -12.57
N LEU A 369 -5.53 -8.42 -12.40
CA LEU A 369 -5.26 -6.99 -12.55
C LEU A 369 -4.19 -6.52 -11.57
N ILE A 370 -4.26 -6.92 -10.29
CA ILE A 370 -3.27 -6.54 -9.27
C ILE A 370 -1.92 -7.20 -9.54
N THR A 371 -1.90 -8.47 -9.92
CA THR A 371 -0.64 -9.14 -10.27
C THR A 371 0.03 -8.44 -11.45
N LEU A 372 -0.73 -8.02 -12.46
CA LEU A 372 -0.22 -7.25 -13.58
C LEU A 372 0.24 -5.86 -13.14
N PHE A 373 -0.52 -5.17 -12.26
CA PHE A 373 -0.14 -3.88 -11.67
C PHE A 373 1.20 -3.96 -10.95
N LEU A 374 1.41 -4.97 -10.12
CA LEU A 374 2.68 -5.15 -9.42
C LEU A 374 3.85 -5.35 -10.39
N LYS A 375 3.66 -6.10 -11.47
CA LYS A 375 4.69 -6.29 -12.50
C LYS A 375 5.00 -4.99 -13.24
N VAL A 376 3.98 -4.28 -13.70
CA VAL A 376 4.12 -3.01 -14.42
C VAL A 376 4.75 -1.95 -13.52
N SER A 377 4.29 -1.84 -12.26
CA SER A 377 4.85 -0.92 -11.27
C SER A 377 6.32 -1.22 -10.99
N PHE A 378 6.68 -2.48 -10.82
CA PHE A 378 8.07 -2.88 -10.58
C PHE A 378 8.97 -2.48 -11.75
N VAL A 379 8.58 -2.79 -12.98
CA VAL A 379 9.34 -2.42 -14.17
C VAL A 379 9.47 -0.90 -14.30
N LEU A 380 8.35 -0.16 -14.17
CA LEU A 380 8.38 1.30 -14.30
C LEU A 380 9.25 1.96 -13.23
N ASN A 381 9.16 1.50 -11.98
CA ASN A 381 9.98 2.07 -10.90
C ASN A 381 11.48 1.81 -11.08
N LEU A 382 11.88 0.72 -11.74
CA LEU A 382 13.28 0.48 -12.12
C LEU A 382 13.81 1.50 -13.14
N PHE A 383 12.94 2.10 -13.96
CA PHE A 383 13.33 3.08 -14.97
C PHE A 383 13.19 4.53 -14.50
N VAL A 384 12.37 4.78 -13.48
CA VAL A 384 12.06 6.14 -13.00
C VAL A 384 12.95 6.55 -11.81
N PHE A 385 13.35 5.59 -11.00
CA PHE A 385 14.19 5.77 -9.81
C PHE A 385 15.50 5.02 -9.91
#